data_6fef2b09aa493eea0ee76a333b3f2742
#
_entry.id   6fef2b09aa493eea0ee76a333b3f2742
#
_cell.length_a   1.000
_cell.length_b   1.000
_cell.length_c   1.000
_cell.angle_alpha   90.00
_cell.angle_beta   90.00
_cell.angle_gamma   90.00
#
_symmetry.space_group_name_H-M   'P 1'
#
loop_
_entity.id
_entity.type
_entity.pdbx_description
1 polymer ?
#
loop_
_entity_poly.entity_id
_entity_poly.type
_entity_poly.pdbx_seq_one_letter_code
_entity_poly.pdbx_strand_id
1 'polypeptide(L)'
;KYWLYINGETVVFEGNVKRGPDKYSGYYDSIDIAPFLKTGENAICALVWYWDSETSYSYSGSGQGGFLFEAVNEDITVLSDESWKVSRNPAYIDSALYPPNYRLPEYSIYFDARHDRVDWTSELYDVSSWKNATEYAVGGEGAYGKLYPRGIPFLKDYGLKDYDNSDRYENYTVRKLFGEKITVDLPYNAQITPYLKVIAPANKKIRITTENTLIGAVSTTYITKEGEQEFE
;
A
#
# COMPACT_ATOMS: atom_id res chain seq x y z
N LYS A 1 -0.41 2.68 7.33
CA LYS A 1 -1.00 1.50 6.69
C LYS A 1 0.07 0.50 6.30
N TYR A 2 -0.32 -0.76 6.13
CA TYR A 2 0.57 -1.79 5.61
C TYR A 2 -0.20 -2.81 4.76
N TRP A 3 0.53 -3.45 3.87
CA TRP A 3 0.13 -4.67 3.18
C TRP A 3 1.05 -5.78 3.63
N LEU A 4 0.51 -6.93 4.00
CA LEU A 4 1.27 -8.10 4.42
C LEU A 4 1.20 -9.17 3.34
N TYR A 5 2.35 -9.69 3.00
CA TYR A 5 2.49 -10.79 2.04
C TYR A 5 3.22 -11.95 2.69
N ILE A 6 2.81 -13.16 2.39
CA ILE A 6 3.53 -14.38 2.75
C ILE A 6 3.70 -15.21 1.47
N ASN A 7 4.93 -15.52 1.14
CA ASN A 7 5.29 -16.31 -0.06
C ASN A 7 4.70 -15.74 -1.37
N GLY A 8 4.62 -14.43 -1.49
CA GLY A 8 4.04 -13.74 -2.65
C GLY A 8 2.51 -13.57 -2.60
N GLU A 9 1.83 -14.22 -1.66
CA GLU A 9 0.37 -14.12 -1.51
C GLU A 9 -0.01 -12.97 -0.56
N THR A 10 -1.03 -12.19 -0.92
CA THR A 10 -1.54 -11.09 -0.09
C THR A 10 -2.36 -11.65 1.07
N VAL A 11 -1.87 -11.42 2.29
CA VAL A 11 -2.52 -11.84 3.54
C VAL A 11 -3.36 -10.72 4.14
N VAL A 12 -2.85 -9.50 4.09
CA VAL A 12 -3.56 -8.30 4.54
C VAL A 12 -3.51 -7.23 3.48
N PHE A 13 -4.68 -6.79 3.08
CA PHE A 13 -4.87 -5.64 2.24
C PHE A 13 -5.25 -4.43 3.10
N GLU A 14 -4.46 -3.36 3.06
CA GLU A 14 -4.65 -2.14 3.85
C GLU A 14 -4.87 -2.38 5.36
N GLY A 15 -3.93 -3.03 6.01
CA GLY A 15 -3.91 -3.21 7.46
C GLY A 15 -3.73 -1.92 8.23
N ASN A 16 -3.91 -2.02 9.54
CA ASN A 16 -3.95 -0.94 10.50
C ASN A 16 -5.23 -0.08 10.39
N VAL A 17 -5.59 0.53 11.52
CA VAL A 17 -6.66 1.52 11.62
C VAL A 17 -6.02 2.88 11.81
N LYS A 18 -6.36 3.84 10.96
CA LYS A 18 -5.74 5.17 10.93
C LYS A 18 -5.85 5.94 12.25
N ARG A 19 -6.87 5.66 13.04
CA ARG A 19 -7.15 6.34 14.29
C ARG A 19 -7.06 5.36 15.43
N GLY A 20 -6.16 5.61 16.39
CA GLY A 20 -6.09 4.86 17.62
C GLY A 20 -7.26 5.10 18.55
N PRO A 21 -7.39 4.34 19.66
CA PRO A 21 -8.43 4.56 20.68
C PRO A 21 -8.25 5.91 21.39
N ASP A 22 -7.05 6.41 21.44
CA ASP A 22 -6.68 7.75 21.91
C ASP A 22 -5.45 8.25 21.11
N LYS A 23 -4.95 9.42 21.46
CA LYS A 23 -3.86 10.06 20.70
C LYS A 23 -2.49 9.39 20.89
N TYR A 24 -2.36 8.51 21.88
CA TYR A 24 -1.09 7.87 22.22
C TYR A 24 -1.08 6.35 22.01
N SER A 25 -2.22 5.79 21.57
CA SER A 25 -2.42 4.35 21.46
C SER A 25 -2.79 3.97 20.03
N GLY A 26 -2.49 2.74 19.66
CA GLY A 26 -2.79 2.18 18.35
C GLY A 26 -3.64 0.92 18.42
N TYR A 27 -3.99 0.41 17.27
CA TYR A 27 -4.60 -0.91 17.11
C TYR A 27 -3.61 -1.89 16.50
N TYR A 28 -3.71 -3.14 16.88
CA TYR A 28 -3.03 -4.23 16.20
C TYR A 28 -4.05 -5.14 15.50
N ASP A 29 -3.60 -5.76 14.42
CA ASP A 29 -4.34 -6.74 13.66
C ASP A 29 -3.93 -8.14 14.10
N SER A 30 -4.90 -9.04 14.34
CA SER A 30 -4.65 -10.45 14.68
C SER A 30 -5.14 -11.34 13.55
N ILE A 31 -4.25 -12.17 13.02
CA ILE A 31 -4.49 -12.92 11.79
C ILE A 31 -3.93 -14.33 11.95
N ASP A 32 -4.69 -15.33 11.52
CA ASP A 32 -4.16 -16.67 11.34
C ASP A 32 -3.34 -16.75 10.04
N ILE A 33 -2.03 -16.87 10.17
CA ILE A 33 -1.12 -16.97 9.02
C ILE A 33 -0.80 -18.41 8.62
N ALA A 34 -1.23 -19.42 9.39
CA ALA A 34 -0.91 -20.82 9.12
C ALA A 34 -1.32 -21.29 7.71
N PRO A 35 -2.47 -20.86 7.14
CA PRO A 35 -2.84 -21.22 5.78
C PRO A 35 -1.87 -20.77 4.68
N PHE A 36 -1.05 -19.74 4.93
CA PHE A 36 -0.12 -19.16 3.98
C PHE A 36 1.32 -19.69 4.12
N LEU A 37 1.56 -20.48 5.16
CA LEU A 37 2.88 -21.05 5.44
C LEU A 37 3.06 -22.40 4.75
N LYS A 38 4.29 -22.66 4.33
CA LYS A 38 4.72 -23.94 3.76
C LYS A 38 5.84 -24.55 4.58
N THR A 39 6.11 -25.83 4.38
CA THR A 39 7.26 -26.51 4.97
C THR A 39 8.55 -25.92 4.40
N GLY A 40 9.52 -25.61 5.26
CA GLY A 40 10.81 -25.02 4.88
C GLY A 40 10.82 -23.51 5.01
N GLU A 41 11.53 -22.83 4.11
CA GLU A 41 11.67 -21.38 4.12
C GLU A 41 10.38 -20.68 3.69
N ASN A 42 10.07 -19.59 4.36
CA ASN A 42 8.92 -18.74 4.07
C ASN A 42 9.38 -17.28 4.04
N ALA A 43 8.90 -16.52 3.07
CA ALA A 43 9.08 -15.08 3.00
C ALA A 43 7.90 -14.35 3.63
N ILE A 44 8.15 -13.57 4.67
CA ILE A 44 7.16 -12.66 5.28
C ILE A 44 7.57 -11.24 4.91
N CYS A 45 6.74 -10.56 4.16
CA CYS A 45 7.04 -9.26 3.59
C CYS A 45 5.96 -8.25 3.93
N ALA A 46 6.35 -7.01 4.21
CA ALA A 46 5.40 -5.93 4.44
C ALA A 46 5.73 -4.68 3.60
N LEU A 47 4.74 -4.16 2.89
CA LEU A 47 4.79 -2.82 2.33
C LEU A 47 4.19 -1.87 3.34
N VAL A 48 4.99 -0.95 3.87
CA VAL A 48 4.56 -0.01 4.90
C VAL A 48 4.46 1.39 4.33
N TRP A 49 3.31 1.99 4.47
CA TRP A 49 3.07 3.38 4.07
C TRP A 49 2.91 4.28 5.28
N TYR A 50 3.84 5.22 5.43
CA TYR A 50 3.85 6.24 6.45
C TYR A 50 3.70 7.63 5.83
N TRP A 51 2.78 8.45 6.35
CA TRP A 51 2.46 9.75 5.76
C TRP A 51 3.26 10.93 6.31
N ASP A 52 4.02 10.73 7.38
CA ASP A 52 4.81 11.78 8.03
C ASP A 52 4.03 13.10 8.27
N SER A 53 2.78 13.00 8.67
CA SER A 53 1.92 14.16 8.86
C SER A 53 1.05 14.02 10.09
N GLU A 54 1.13 15.02 10.97
CA GLU A 54 0.27 15.14 12.15
C GLU A 54 -1.05 15.89 11.87
N THR A 55 -1.29 16.33 10.64
CA THR A 55 -2.25 17.39 10.33
C THR A 55 -3.67 16.91 10.07
N SER A 56 -3.99 15.65 10.23
CA SER A 56 -5.32 15.14 9.89
C SER A 56 -6.17 14.80 11.08
N TYR A 57 -7.42 15.23 11.03
CA TYR A 57 -8.48 14.78 11.94
C TYR A 57 -8.74 13.27 11.92
N SER A 58 -8.23 12.57 10.95
CA SER A 58 -8.44 11.13 10.72
C SER A 58 -7.25 10.26 11.05
N TYR A 59 -6.18 10.84 11.57
CA TYR A 59 -4.93 10.14 11.78
C TYR A 59 -4.37 10.40 13.17
N SER A 60 -4.03 9.35 13.88
CA SER A 60 -3.22 9.40 15.11
C SER A 60 -1.84 8.88 14.77
N GLY A 61 -0.85 9.73 14.75
CA GLY A 61 0.52 9.38 14.43
C GLY A 61 1.42 9.48 15.65
N SER A 62 2.39 8.59 15.72
CA SER A 62 3.46 8.63 16.72
C SER A 62 4.59 9.60 16.34
N GLY A 63 4.52 10.24 15.17
CA GLY A 63 5.62 11.01 14.61
C GLY A 63 6.73 10.16 14.00
N GLN A 64 6.58 8.83 13.98
CA GLN A 64 7.58 7.90 13.43
C GLN A 64 6.91 6.80 12.61
N GLY A 65 7.48 6.49 11.44
CA GLY A 65 7.09 5.33 10.64
C GLY A 65 7.74 4.06 11.18
N GLY A 66 6.98 2.98 11.20
CA GLY A 66 7.50 1.68 11.62
C GLY A 66 6.48 0.57 11.42
N PHE A 67 6.92 -0.65 11.64
CA PHE A 67 6.11 -1.85 11.53
C PHE A 67 6.45 -2.80 12.66
N LEU A 68 5.42 -3.30 13.31
CA LEU A 68 5.55 -4.31 14.36
C LEU A 68 4.86 -5.59 13.88
N PHE A 69 5.57 -6.69 13.96
CA PHE A 69 5.08 -8.02 13.62
C PHE A 69 5.49 -9.02 14.70
N GLU A 70 4.54 -9.83 15.10
CA GLU A 70 4.74 -10.97 15.97
C GLU A 70 3.91 -12.14 15.47
N ALA A 71 4.54 -13.29 15.26
CA ALA A 71 3.86 -14.54 14.98
C ALA A 71 4.31 -15.59 16.00
N VAL A 72 3.35 -16.22 16.65
CA VAL A 72 3.59 -17.17 17.74
C VAL A 72 2.78 -18.42 17.51
N ASN A 73 3.40 -19.58 17.69
CA ASN A 73 2.73 -20.85 17.92
C ASN A 73 3.37 -21.55 19.13
N GLU A 74 3.06 -22.82 19.39
CA GLU A 74 3.57 -23.55 20.55
C GLU A 74 5.10 -23.66 20.58
N ASP A 75 5.76 -23.68 19.41
CA ASP A 75 7.20 -23.97 19.27
C ASP A 75 8.03 -22.82 18.73
N ILE A 76 7.42 -21.86 18.03
CA ILE A 76 8.11 -20.84 17.26
C ILE A 76 7.56 -19.46 17.55
N THR A 77 8.47 -18.52 17.77
CA THR A 77 8.16 -17.08 17.82
C THR A 77 8.98 -16.35 16.74
N VAL A 78 8.33 -15.58 15.91
CA VAL A 78 8.94 -14.69 14.90
C VAL A 78 8.58 -13.26 15.25
N LEU A 79 9.58 -12.42 15.44
CA LEU A 79 9.43 -11.00 15.76
C LEU A 79 10.03 -10.13 14.66
N SER A 80 9.46 -8.95 14.44
CA SER A 80 10.12 -7.92 13.65
C SER A 80 11.23 -7.26 14.47
N ASP A 81 12.43 -7.72 14.26
CA ASP A 81 13.65 -7.27 14.94
C ASP A 81 14.71 -6.77 13.93
N GLU A 82 15.92 -6.53 14.40
CA GLU A 82 17.03 -6.07 13.57
C GLU A 82 17.48 -7.07 12.49
N SER A 83 17.03 -8.32 12.53
CA SER A 83 17.31 -9.32 11.48
C SER A 83 16.53 -9.06 10.19
N TRP A 84 15.43 -8.35 10.30
CA TRP A 84 14.61 -8.01 9.12
C TRP A 84 15.36 -7.09 8.17
N LYS A 85 15.12 -7.30 6.89
CA LYS A 85 15.67 -6.47 5.82
C LYS A 85 14.68 -5.40 5.40
N VAL A 86 15.17 -4.18 5.31
CA VAL A 86 14.34 -3.02 4.97
C VAL A 86 14.93 -2.20 3.83
N SER A 87 14.06 -1.70 2.98
CA SER A 87 14.45 -0.79 1.91
C SER A 87 13.28 0.11 1.54
N ARG A 88 13.57 1.37 1.20
CA ARG A 88 12.57 2.23 0.57
C ARG A 88 12.24 1.68 -0.82
N ASN A 89 10.96 1.58 -1.17
CA ASN A 89 10.58 1.22 -2.54
C ASN A 89 10.81 2.44 -3.46
N PRO A 90 11.74 2.36 -4.42
CA PRO A 90 12.11 3.50 -5.27
C PRO A 90 11.04 3.86 -6.30
N ALA A 91 10.04 3.00 -6.54
CA ALA A 91 8.94 3.29 -7.45
C ALA A 91 7.99 4.35 -6.88
N TYR A 92 7.85 4.44 -5.54
CA TYR A 92 7.06 5.48 -4.91
C TYR A 92 7.88 6.76 -4.76
N ILE A 93 7.56 7.73 -5.60
CA ILE A 93 8.23 9.03 -5.63
C ILE A 93 7.61 9.94 -4.57
N ASP A 94 8.43 10.71 -3.88
CA ASP A 94 7.96 11.73 -2.96
C ASP A 94 7.05 12.72 -3.69
N SER A 95 5.80 12.78 -3.26
CA SER A 95 4.77 13.64 -3.84
C SER A 95 4.68 15.01 -3.17
N ALA A 96 5.70 15.43 -2.43
CA ALA A 96 5.74 16.74 -1.74
C ALA A 96 5.47 17.95 -2.66
N LEU A 97 5.56 17.75 -3.99
CA LEU A 97 5.16 18.74 -4.99
C LEU A 97 3.64 18.92 -5.12
N TYR A 98 2.85 18.02 -4.56
CA TYR A 98 1.39 18.08 -4.61
C TYR A 98 0.89 18.25 -3.19
N PRO A 99 0.28 19.37 -2.82
CA PRO A 99 -0.21 19.57 -1.47
C PRO A 99 -1.20 18.46 -1.12
N PRO A 100 -1.17 17.96 0.13
CA PRO A 100 -2.14 17.00 0.58
C PRO A 100 -3.53 17.58 0.43
N ASN A 101 -4.49 16.71 0.19
CA ASN A 101 -5.89 17.10 0.32
C ASN A 101 -6.12 17.66 1.71
N TYR A 102 -6.71 18.83 1.81
CA TYR A 102 -6.88 19.56 3.06
C TYR A 102 -7.68 18.78 4.14
N ARG A 103 -8.48 17.79 3.78
CA ARG A 103 -9.22 16.90 4.71
C ARG A 103 -8.62 15.51 4.86
N LEU A 104 -7.84 15.07 3.90
CA LEU A 104 -7.24 13.76 3.89
C LEU A 104 -5.73 13.93 3.95
N PRO A 105 -5.05 13.31 4.90
CA PRO A 105 -3.59 13.39 5.01
C PRO A 105 -2.89 12.61 3.91
N GLU A 106 -3.67 11.81 3.17
CA GLU A 106 -3.12 11.03 2.08
C GLU A 106 -2.66 11.95 0.96
N TYR A 107 -1.37 11.92 0.71
CA TYR A 107 -0.80 12.54 -0.48
C TYR A 107 -1.25 11.77 -1.72
N SER A 108 -1.33 12.48 -2.82
CA SER A 108 -1.47 11.82 -4.12
C SER A 108 -0.30 10.86 -4.35
N ILE A 109 -0.61 9.66 -4.80
CA ILE A 109 0.42 8.65 -5.07
C ILE A 109 1.12 8.96 -6.38
N TYR A 110 2.44 8.88 -6.38
CA TYR A 110 3.26 8.99 -7.57
C TYR A 110 4.10 7.71 -7.69
N PHE A 111 3.79 6.88 -8.68
CA PHE A 111 4.44 5.59 -8.90
C PHE A 111 5.17 5.56 -10.24
N ASP A 112 6.45 5.23 -10.20
CA ASP A 112 7.30 5.09 -11.38
C ASP A 112 7.62 3.61 -11.62
N ALA A 113 6.89 2.98 -12.54
CA ALA A 113 7.03 1.56 -12.83
C ALA A 113 8.42 1.17 -13.38
N ARG A 114 9.24 2.12 -13.83
CA ARG A 114 10.60 1.85 -14.28
C ARG A 114 11.53 1.49 -13.13
N HIS A 115 11.16 1.85 -11.90
CA HIS A 115 11.91 1.60 -10.68
C HIS A 115 11.24 0.58 -9.76
N ASP A 116 10.16 -0.04 -10.23
CA ASP A 116 9.45 -1.04 -9.46
C ASP A 116 10.31 -2.29 -9.22
N ARG A 117 10.14 -2.86 -8.05
CA ARG A 117 10.80 -4.10 -7.64
C ARG A 117 9.85 -5.26 -7.84
N VAL A 118 9.90 -5.84 -9.03
CA VAL A 118 9.08 -7.00 -9.36
C VAL A 118 9.46 -8.18 -8.45
N ASP A 119 8.47 -8.95 -8.02
CA ASP A 119 8.61 -10.18 -7.22
C ASP A 119 9.31 -10.01 -5.85
N TRP A 120 9.37 -8.79 -5.29
CA TRP A 120 10.03 -8.54 -4.01
C TRP A 120 9.39 -9.28 -2.81
N THR A 121 8.19 -9.83 -2.97
CA THR A 121 7.47 -10.63 -1.97
C THR A 121 7.77 -12.12 -2.05
N SER A 122 8.58 -12.53 -3.04
CA SER A 122 8.99 -13.93 -3.23
C SER A 122 10.15 -14.31 -2.30
N GLU A 123 10.17 -15.55 -1.83
CA GLU A 123 11.30 -16.11 -1.08
C GLU A 123 12.60 -16.20 -1.88
N LEU A 124 12.52 -16.10 -3.21
CA LEU A 124 13.69 -16.11 -4.09
C LEU A 124 14.27 -14.72 -4.33
N TYR A 125 13.63 -13.67 -3.82
CA TYR A 125 14.09 -12.31 -4.04
C TYR A 125 15.37 -12.02 -3.25
N ASP A 126 16.39 -11.51 -3.92
CA ASP A 126 17.66 -11.15 -3.28
C ASP A 126 17.56 -9.84 -2.51
N VAL A 127 17.55 -9.94 -1.20
CA VAL A 127 17.54 -8.81 -0.26
C VAL A 127 18.93 -8.48 0.30
N SER A 128 20.00 -9.05 -0.23
CA SER A 128 21.37 -8.89 0.30
C SER A 128 21.82 -7.43 0.34
N SER A 129 21.35 -6.61 -0.59
CA SER A 129 21.64 -5.18 -0.66
C SER A 129 20.77 -4.31 0.27
N TRP A 130 19.76 -4.89 0.93
CA TRP A 130 18.88 -4.16 1.84
C TRP A 130 19.56 -3.99 3.19
N LYS A 131 19.22 -2.92 3.89
CA LYS A 131 19.71 -2.68 5.25
C LYS A 131 18.94 -3.53 6.25
N ASN A 132 19.55 -3.78 7.39
CA ASN A 132 18.83 -4.32 8.54
C ASN A 132 17.86 -3.28 9.10
N ALA A 133 16.75 -3.74 9.66
CA ALA A 133 15.84 -2.90 10.41
C ALA A 133 16.53 -2.29 11.64
N THR A 134 15.97 -1.20 12.12
CA THR A 134 16.38 -0.58 13.39
C THR A 134 15.24 -0.73 14.39
N GLU A 135 15.52 -1.30 15.52
CA GLU A 135 14.56 -1.38 16.61
C GLU A 135 14.41 -0.02 17.31
N TYR A 136 13.18 0.42 17.46
CA TYR A 136 12.88 1.66 18.18
C TYR A 136 12.48 1.42 19.64
N ALA A 137 11.91 0.26 19.93
CA ALA A 137 11.47 -0.10 21.27
C ALA A 137 11.21 -1.61 21.40
N VAL A 138 11.36 -2.12 22.61
CA VAL A 138 11.05 -3.50 22.94
C VAL A 138 9.66 -3.56 23.58
N GLY A 139 8.82 -4.49 23.10
CA GLY A 139 7.64 -4.91 23.84
C GLY A 139 6.45 -3.95 23.87
N GLY A 140 6.23 -3.14 22.84
CA GLY A 140 5.01 -2.33 22.69
C GLY A 140 4.97 -1.05 23.52
N GLU A 141 6.04 -0.75 24.27
CA GLU A 141 6.26 0.56 24.85
C GLU A 141 7.20 1.35 23.94
N GLY A 142 6.72 2.38 23.32
CA GLY A 142 7.53 3.20 22.41
C GLY A 142 6.64 4.18 21.65
N ALA A 143 7.06 4.49 20.45
CA ALA A 143 6.37 5.47 19.60
C ALA A 143 4.89 5.14 19.33
N TYR A 144 4.47 3.90 19.47
CA TYR A 144 3.08 3.46 19.23
C TYR A 144 2.22 3.35 20.48
N GLY A 145 2.78 3.60 21.66
CA GLY A 145 2.08 3.51 22.93
C GLY A 145 1.44 2.14 23.18
N LYS A 146 0.31 2.13 23.87
CA LYS A 146 -0.44 0.90 24.11
C LYS A 146 -1.17 0.43 22.86
N LEU A 147 -1.07 -0.85 22.54
CA LEU A 147 -1.78 -1.47 21.43
C LEU A 147 -3.03 -2.18 21.91
N TYR A 148 -4.12 -2.00 21.18
CA TYR A 148 -5.41 -2.63 21.42
C TYR A 148 -5.80 -3.51 20.23
N PRO A 149 -6.55 -4.58 20.44
CA PRO A 149 -7.03 -5.38 19.33
C PRO A 149 -7.94 -4.55 18.42
N ARG A 150 -7.83 -4.76 17.12
CA ARG A 150 -8.71 -4.14 16.13
C ARG A 150 -10.17 -4.45 16.44
N GLY A 151 -10.98 -3.43 16.57
CA GLY A 151 -12.41 -3.53 16.89
C GLY A 151 -13.35 -3.53 15.67
N ILE A 152 -12.81 -3.46 14.46
CA ILE A 152 -13.57 -3.44 13.20
C ILE A 152 -13.05 -4.52 12.24
N PRO A 153 -13.87 -5.06 11.35
CA PRO A 153 -13.43 -6.03 10.35
C PRO A 153 -12.32 -5.50 9.45
N PHE A 154 -11.54 -6.41 8.87
CA PHE A 154 -10.63 -6.10 7.79
C PHE A 154 -11.39 -5.62 6.54
N LEU A 155 -10.72 -4.85 5.71
CA LEU A 155 -11.22 -4.59 4.37
C LEU A 155 -11.36 -5.92 3.63
N LYS A 156 -12.47 -6.08 2.97
CA LYS A 156 -12.73 -7.28 2.17
C LYS A 156 -12.38 -6.99 0.73
N ASP A 157 -11.49 -7.80 0.20
CA ASP A 157 -11.24 -7.83 -1.22
C ASP A 157 -12.40 -8.55 -1.94
N TYR A 158 -13.03 -7.86 -2.88
CA TYR A 158 -14.10 -8.40 -3.71
C TYR A 158 -13.60 -8.80 -5.11
N GLY A 159 -12.28 -8.76 -5.31
CA GLY A 159 -11.64 -8.95 -6.60
C GLY A 159 -11.95 -7.82 -7.60
N LEU A 160 -11.40 -7.93 -8.78
CA LEU A 160 -11.63 -6.95 -9.84
C LEU A 160 -13.10 -6.90 -10.23
N LYS A 161 -13.60 -5.69 -10.42
CA LYS A 161 -14.96 -5.41 -10.89
C LYS A 161 -14.88 -4.46 -12.08
N ASP A 162 -15.71 -4.70 -13.07
CA ASP A 162 -15.80 -3.83 -14.22
C ASP A 162 -16.48 -2.52 -13.86
N TYR A 163 -16.08 -1.45 -14.54
CA TYR A 163 -16.81 -0.19 -14.57
C TYR A 163 -18.07 -0.34 -15.43
N ASP A 164 -19.12 0.42 -15.16
CA ASP A 164 -20.40 0.35 -15.92
C ASP A 164 -20.23 0.58 -17.43
N ASN A 165 -19.19 1.30 -17.80
CA ASN A 165 -18.89 1.62 -19.19
C ASN A 165 -17.57 0.99 -19.68
N SER A 166 -17.14 -0.09 -19.08
CA SER A 166 -15.86 -0.77 -19.39
C SER A 166 -15.77 -1.25 -20.83
N ASP A 167 -16.90 -1.68 -21.41
CA ASP A 167 -17.02 -2.13 -22.81
C ASP A 167 -16.52 -1.11 -23.83
N ARG A 168 -16.57 0.20 -23.49
CA ARG A 168 -16.08 1.28 -24.35
C ARG A 168 -14.57 1.35 -24.42
N TYR A 169 -13.88 0.77 -23.43
CA TYR A 169 -12.44 0.95 -23.25
C TYR A 169 -11.67 -0.38 -23.30
N GLU A 170 -12.37 -1.47 -23.49
CA GLU A 170 -11.73 -2.75 -23.74
C GLU A 170 -10.89 -2.68 -25.02
N ASN A 171 -9.61 -3.03 -24.92
CA ASN A 171 -8.63 -2.91 -26.00
C ASN A 171 -8.51 -1.48 -26.61
N TYR A 172 -8.75 -0.47 -25.80
CA TYR A 172 -8.72 0.93 -26.25
C TYR A 172 -7.30 1.38 -26.58
N THR A 173 -7.15 2.08 -27.70
CA THR A 173 -5.87 2.67 -28.12
C THR A 173 -5.91 4.19 -28.04
N VAL A 174 -5.03 4.76 -27.21
CA VAL A 174 -4.85 6.22 -27.13
C VAL A 174 -4.23 6.73 -28.44
N ARG A 175 -4.92 7.62 -29.13
CA ARG A 175 -4.51 8.13 -30.46
C ARG A 175 -4.08 9.59 -30.47
N LYS A 176 -4.38 10.34 -29.41
CA LYS A 176 -4.05 11.77 -29.33
C LYS A 176 -2.61 11.97 -28.86
N LEU A 177 -1.88 12.82 -29.59
CA LEU A 177 -0.46 13.10 -29.30
C LEU A 177 -0.24 13.70 -27.90
N PHE A 178 -1.18 14.49 -27.40
CA PHE A 178 -1.09 15.20 -26.12
C PHE A 178 -1.89 14.50 -24.99
N GLY A 179 -2.22 13.23 -25.20
CA GLY A 179 -3.01 12.47 -24.24
C GLY A 179 -4.51 12.59 -24.45
N GLU A 180 -5.24 11.79 -23.74
CA GLU A 180 -6.68 11.67 -23.85
C GLU A 180 -7.28 11.45 -22.45
N LYS A 181 -8.43 12.08 -22.20
CA LYS A 181 -9.19 11.84 -20.98
C LYS A 181 -10.17 10.70 -21.22
N ILE A 182 -10.06 9.67 -20.42
CA ILE A 182 -11.03 8.57 -20.34
C ILE A 182 -11.83 8.79 -19.05
N THR A 183 -13.13 8.67 -19.12
CA THR A 183 -14.02 8.73 -17.95
C THR A 183 -14.68 7.39 -17.77
N VAL A 184 -14.48 6.79 -16.62
CA VAL A 184 -15.11 5.52 -16.23
C VAL A 184 -16.20 5.80 -15.21
N ASP A 185 -17.29 5.06 -15.31
CA ASP A 185 -18.47 5.23 -14.49
C ASP A 185 -18.57 4.08 -13.47
N LEU A 186 -18.76 4.43 -12.21
CA LEU A 186 -19.02 3.47 -11.13
C LEU A 186 -20.53 3.23 -11.03
N PRO A 187 -20.96 2.00 -10.72
CA PRO A 187 -22.39 1.68 -10.59
C PRO A 187 -23.05 2.39 -9.39
N TYR A 188 -22.25 2.82 -8.44
CA TYR A 188 -22.69 3.57 -7.26
C TYR A 188 -21.50 4.32 -6.65
N ASN A 189 -21.76 5.18 -5.68
CA ASN A 189 -20.68 5.85 -4.94
C ASN A 189 -19.94 4.84 -4.09
N ALA A 190 -18.72 4.49 -4.48
CA ALA A 190 -17.89 3.50 -3.84
C ALA A 190 -16.47 4.03 -3.58
N GLN A 191 -15.84 3.49 -2.56
CA GLN A 191 -14.39 3.59 -2.39
C GLN A 191 -13.78 2.39 -3.11
N ILE A 192 -12.84 2.67 -4.00
CA ILE A 192 -12.19 1.65 -4.83
C ILE A 192 -10.69 1.81 -4.83
N THR A 193 -9.97 0.73 -5.10
CA THR A 193 -8.58 0.73 -5.56
C THR A 193 -8.62 0.59 -7.08
N PRO A 194 -8.12 1.57 -7.84
CA PRO A 194 -8.19 1.51 -9.30
C PRO A 194 -7.15 0.54 -9.84
N TYR A 195 -7.58 -0.42 -10.64
CA TYR A 195 -6.71 -1.31 -11.40
C TYR A 195 -6.50 -0.80 -12.82
N LEU A 196 -5.28 -0.91 -13.31
CA LEU A 196 -4.88 -0.52 -14.65
C LEU A 196 -4.00 -1.60 -15.28
N LYS A 197 -4.38 -2.06 -16.47
CA LYS A 197 -3.52 -2.89 -17.32
C LYS A 197 -3.31 -2.19 -18.67
N VAL A 198 -2.05 -1.99 -19.06
CA VAL A 198 -1.72 -1.27 -20.29
C VAL A 198 -0.50 -1.85 -21.00
N ILE A 199 -0.43 -1.65 -22.32
CA ILE A 199 0.78 -1.79 -23.10
C ILE A 199 1.21 -0.40 -23.52
N ALA A 200 2.37 0.05 -23.09
CA ALA A 200 2.82 1.41 -23.33
C ALA A 200 4.34 1.49 -23.51
N PRO A 201 4.86 2.47 -24.26
CA PRO A 201 6.27 2.81 -24.18
C PRO A 201 6.59 3.43 -22.83
N ALA A 202 7.86 3.35 -22.43
CA ALA A 202 8.32 3.96 -21.19
C ALA A 202 8.08 5.48 -21.15
N ASN A 203 8.04 6.05 -19.95
CA ASN A 203 7.93 7.50 -19.70
C ASN A 203 6.57 8.13 -20.07
N LYS A 204 5.50 7.34 -20.22
CA LYS A 204 4.16 7.93 -20.33
C LYS A 204 3.58 8.14 -18.93
N LYS A 205 2.83 9.23 -18.78
CA LYS A 205 2.12 9.54 -17.54
C LYS A 205 0.65 9.21 -17.69
N ILE A 206 0.15 8.36 -16.80
CA ILE A 206 -1.27 8.05 -16.67
C ILE A 206 -1.71 8.62 -15.33
N ARG A 207 -2.67 9.50 -15.33
CA ARG A 207 -3.21 10.10 -14.11
C ARG A 207 -4.62 9.61 -13.88
N ILE A 208 -4.85 8.99 -12.73
CA ILE A 208 -6.17 8.55 -12.30
C ILE A 208 -6.64 9.55 -11.24
N THR A 209 -7.85 10.08 -11.40
CA THR A 209 -8.44 11.06 -10.49
C THR A 209 -9.90 10.75 -10.25
N THR A 210 -10.38 11.08 -9.06
CA THR A 210 -11.80 11.07 -8.75
C THR A 210 -12.43 12.43 -9.07
N GLU A 211 -13.75 12.47 -9.30
CA GLU A 211 -14.48 13.72 -9.52
C GLU A 211 -14.87 14.46 -8.23
N ASN A 212 -14.37 14.04 -7.08
CA ASN A 212 -14.69 14.70 -5.83
C ASN A 212 -14.06 16.10 -5.76
N THR A 213 -14.81 17.09 -6.27
CA THR A 213 -14.37 18.47 -6.44
C THR A 213 -14.40 19.30 -5.16
N LEU A 214 -15.16 18.89 -4.15
CA LEU A 214 -15.37 19.70 -2.94
C LEU A 214 -14.14 19.82 -2.04
N ILE A 215 -13.15 18.93 -2.19
CA ILE A 215 -12.06 18.79 -1.24
C ILE A 215 -10.67 18.68 -1.92
N GLY A 216 -10.63 18.81 -3.23
CA GLY A 216 -9.48 18.45 -4.04
C GLY A 216 -9.48 16.95 -4.38
N ALA A 217 -9.19 16.64 -5.62
CA ALA A 217 -9.17 15.26 -6.09
C ALA A 217 -7.92 14.54 -5.55
N VAL A 218 -8.12 13.41 -4.88
CA VAL A 218 -7.02 12.45 -4.68
C VAL A 218 -6.65 11.90 -6.05
N SER A 219 -5.39 11.83 -6.33
CA SER A 219 -4.92 11.34 -7.63
C SER A 219 -3.75 10.38 -7.47
N THR A 220 -3.69 9.41 -8.36
CA THR A 220 -2.52 8.57 -8.58
C THR A 220 -1.93 8.95 -9.93
N THR A 221 -0.62 9.13 -9.98
CA THR A 221 0.12 9.28 -11.22
C THR A 221 1.02 8.07 -11.40
N TYR A 222 0.84 7.37 -12.50
CA TYR A 222 1.63 6.22 -12.89
C TYR A 222 2.54 6.59 -14.06
N ILE A 223 3.84 6.36 -13.92
CA ILE A 223 4.82 6.51 -14.99
C ILE A 223 5.13 5.13 -15.54
N THR A 224 4.88 4.93 -16.84
CA THR A 224 5.01 3.64 -17.49
C THR A 224 6.47 3.20 -17.67
N LYS A 225 6.72 1.91 -17.55
CA LYS A 225 7.88 1.22 -18.13
C LYS A 225 7.57 0.79 -19.57
N GLU A 226 8.51 0.17 -20.25
CA GLU A 226 8.30 -0.35 -21.62
C GLU A 226 7.48 -1.65 -21.56
N GLY A 227 6.50 -1.76 -22.46
CA GLY A 227 5.75 -2.99 -22.67
C GLY A 227 4.47 -3.13 -21.85
N GLU A 228 4.03 -4.38 -21.65
CA GLU A 228 2.85 -4.73 -20.85
C GLU A 228 3.13 -4.54 -19.36
N GLN A 229 2.17 -3.94 -18.66
CA GLN A 229 2.29 -3.65 -17.25
C GLN A 229 0.93 -3.51 -16.58
N GLU A 230 0.90 -3.82 -15.29
CA GLU A 230 -0.27 -3.72 -14.43
C GLU A 230 0.06 -2.86 -13.22
N PHE A 231 -0.95 -2.19 -12.69
CA PHE A 231 -0.87 -1.38 -11.48
C PHE A 231 -2.21 -1.42 -10.73
N GLU A 232 -2.13 -1.65 -9.42
CA GLU A 232 -3.24 -1.63 -8.47
C GLU A 232 -2.88 -0.76 -7.27
#